data_5327231e0fa99597f28adf270f569dbf
#
_entry.id   5327231e0fa99597f28adf270f569dbf
#
_cell.length_a   1.000
_cell.length_b   1.000
_cell.length_c   1.000
_cell.angle_alpha   90.00
_cell.angle_beta   90.00
_cell.angle_gamma   90.00
#
_symmetry.space_group_name_H-M   'P 1'
#
loop_
_entity.id
_entity.type
_entity.pdbx_description
1 polymer ?
#
loop_
_entity_poly.entity_id
_entity_poly.type
_entity_poly.pdbx_seq_one_letter_code
_entity_poly.pdbx_strand_id
1 'polypeptide(L)'
;MKKINQIIFTVALLVLPLLAKAQFDGEFIKPRNGRFLLQNATIVTVTKGKIENGSVLISNGKIEAVGKNIPAGDAEVIDCTGNYIYPGMFDSGSRLGLVEVNSVQETQDYVEIGLVTPNMQAIVAVNPNSIAIPVTRVSGVTTTLATPSGGLFPGTAALINLNGYTADQMYAGFKGVVLNFPSSARRSTWDRRSDEDIKKEAEKAEKALNEIWDRAVTFHQLKQADATLDYYPEMEQLAKVVAGELPLLVEVNAASDILLALEWIQAKKVKAILTGVAEGWRVADKIAASKIPVITGPILSIPTRNSDRFDASYTNPGKMAKAGVKVVIRSNDAENTRNLPFNAGFAAAYGMGKEEALKAVTINAAEVFGVADRMGSIEQGKDATLFVSTGDPFETKTQIRHVFIDGYRVPMSNRHIKLYQEFLERSPGLKEN
;
A
#
# COMPACT_ATOMS: atom_id res chain seq x y z
N MET A 1 5.39 54.51 -38.12
CA MET A 1 5.48 53.97 -36.76
C MET A 1 4.28 53.09 -36.37
N LYS A 2 2.99 53.48 -36.53
CA LYS A 2 1.84 52.66 -36.13
C LYS A 2 1.77 51.28 -36.82
N LYS A 3 2.07 51.17 -38.14
CA LYS A 3 2.05 49.90 -38.87
C LYS A 3 3.15 48.91 -38.44
N ILE A 4 4.34 49.44 -38.09
CA ILE A 4 5.46 48.60 -37.63
C ILE A 4 5.16 48.00 -36.25
N ASN A 5 4.55 48.77 -35.35
CA ASN A 5 4.15 48.28 -34.02
C ASN A 5 3.03 47.21 -34.10
N GLN A 6 2.10 47.32 -35.06
CA GLN A 6 1.09 46.30 -35.30
C GLN A 6 1.68 44.99 -35.82
N ILE A 7 2.67 45.06 -36.73
CA ILE A 7 3.36 43.86 -37.25
C ILE A 7 4.16 43.19 -36.13
N ILE A 8 4.88 43.93 -35.31
CA ILE A 8 5.63 43.39 -34.17
C ILE A 8 4.69 42.75 -33.17
N PHE A 9 3.53 43.35 -32.88
CA PHE A 9 2.54 42.77 -31.96
C PHE A 9 1.89 41.49 -32.50
N THR A 10 1.61 41.44 -33.81
CA THR A 10 1.06 40.27 -34.49
C THR A 10 2.06 39.13 -34.53
N VAL A 11 3.33 39.39 -34.81
CA VAL A 11 4.42 38.39 -34.79
C VAL A 11 4.67 37.89 -33.35
N ALA A 12 4.64 38.76 -32.34
CA ALA A 12 4.76 38.37 -30.93
C ALA A 12 3.60 37.45 -30.51
N LEU A 13 2.35 37.73 -30.94
CA LEU A 13 1.18 36.90 -30.63
C LEU A 13 1.22 35.51 -31.32
N LEU A 14 1.86 35.39 -32.49
CA LEU A 14 2.05 34.15 -33.22
C LEU A 14 3.21 33.30 -32.66
N VAL A 15 4.21 33.93 -32.05
CA VAL A 15 5.38 33.24 -31.50
C VAL A 15 5.13 32.77 -30.06
N LEU A 16 4.29 33.48 -29.27
CA LEU A 16 3.94 33.07 -27.91
C LEU A 16 3.41 31.62 -27.79
N PRO A 17 2.48 31.13 -28.64
CA PRO A 17 2.02 29.74 -28.52
C PRO A 17 3.07 28.71 -28.99
N LEU A 18 4.09 29.11 -29.75
CA LEU A 18 5.22 28.23 -30.09
C LEU A 18 6.21 28.09 -28.95
N LEU A 19 6.39 29.13 -28.13
CA LEU A 19 7.22 29.09 -26.93
C LEU A 19 6.51 28.34 -25.78
N ALA A 20 5.17 28.36 -25.72
CA ALA A 20 4.41 27.62 -24.72
C ALA A 20 4.45 26.09 -24.95
N LYS A 21 4.73 25.60 -26.16
CA LYS A 21 4.95 24.18 -26.41
C LYS A 21 6.32 23.68 -25.91
N ALA A 22 7.27 24.55 -25.68
CA ALA A 22 8.62 24.18 -25.27
C ALA A 22 8.73 23.74 -23.79
N GLN A 23 7.67 23.88 -22.99
CA GLN A 23 7.67 23.43 -21.58
C GLN A 23 7.02 22.06 -21.32
N PHE A 24 6.51 21.40 -22.34
CA PHE A 24 5.89 20.08 -22.24
C PHE A 24 6.50 19.05 -23.21
N ASP A 25 7.81 18.97 -23.30
CA ASP A 25 8.50 17.85 -23.95
C ASP A 25 8.69 16.66 -22.97
N GLY A 26 7.66 16.36 -22.21
CA GLY A 26 7.50 15.06 -21.58
C GLY A 26 6.54 14.26 -22.41
N GLU A 27 7.06 13.33 -23.21
CA GLU A 27 6.24 12.27 -23.79
C GLU A 27 5.48 11.60 -22.64
N PHE A 28 4.19 11.94 -22.47
CA PHE A 28 3.31 11.24 -21.55
C PHE A 28 3.13 9.83 -22.10
N ILE A 29 4.02 8.92 -21.70
CA ILE A 29 3.87 7.51 -22.01
C ILE A 29 2.70 7.02 -21.16
N LYS A 30 1.53 6.87 -21.80
CA LYS A 30 0.29 6.42 -21.15
C LYS A 30 0.32 4.91 -20.96
N PRO A 31 -0.31 4.39 -19.87
CA PRO A 31 -0.61 2.97 -19.77
C PRO A 31 -1.38 2.50 -20.99
N ARG A 32 -0.98 1.34 -21.55
CA ARG A 32 -1.62 0.75 -22.74
C ARG A 32 -2.53 -0.39 -22.34
N ASN A 33 -3.80 -0.28 -22.70
CA ASN A 33 -4.71 -1.42 -22.71
C ASN A 33 -4.54 -2.23 -23.99
N GLY A 34 -4.82 -3.52 -23.95
CA GLY A 34 -4.71 -4.41 -25.09
C GLY A 34 -4.79 -5.87 -24.72
N ARG A 35 -4.54 -6.72 -25.72
CA ARG A 35 -4.38 -8.15 -25.53
C ARG A 35 -2.90 -8.49 -25.63
N PHE A 36 -2.35 -9.12 -24.57
CA PHE A 36 -0.93 -9.41 -24.44
C PHE A 36 -0.70 -10.89 -24.12
N LEU A 37 0.25 -11.51 -24.82
CA LEU A 37 0.73 -12.85 -24.49
C LEU A 37 2.16 -12.76 -23.96
N LEU A 38 2.33 -12.97 -22.65
CA LEU A 38 3.64 -13.13 -22.02
C LEU A 38 4.02 -14.60 -22.15
N GLN A 39 5.05 -14.94 -22.95
CA GLN A 39 5.39 -16.32 -23.24
C GLN A 39 6.79 -16.72 -22.77
N ASN A 40 7.02 -18.02 -22.60
CA ASN A 40 8.32 -18.62 -22.28
C ASN A 40 8.88 -18.22 -20.92
N ALA A 41 8.03 -17.84 -19.95
CA ALA A 41 8.44 -17.44 -18.62
C ALA A 41 8.38 -18.58 -17.60
N THR A 42 9.07 -18.42 -16.47
CA THR A 42 8.75 -19.14 -15.24
C THR A 42 7.63 -18.38 -14.52
N ILE A 43 6.43 -18.96 -14.45
CA ILE A 43 5.28 -18.34 -13.79
C ILE A 43 5.25 -18.78 -12.33
N VAL A 44 5.33 -17.83 -11.39
CA VAL A 44 5.18 -18.08 -9.95
C VAL A 44 3.74 -17.78 -9.57
N THR A 45 2.90 -18.80 -9.50
CA THR A 45 1.46 -18.61 -9.27
C THR A 45 1.11 -18.20 -7.85
N VAL A 46 1.99 -18.48 -6.89
CA VAL A 46 1.87 -18.32 -5.44
C VAL A 46 0.97 -19.37 -4.79
N THR A 47 -0.15 -19.75 -5.43
CA THR A 47 -1.14 -20.71 -4.91
C THR A 47 -0.96 -22.13 -5.44
N LYS A 48 -0.43 -22.28 -6.66
CA LYS A 48 -0.33 -23.57 -7.38
C LYS A 48 1.12 -23.92 -7.79
N GLY A 49 2.12 -23.31 -7.13
CA GLY A 49 3.53 -23.56 -7.42
C GLY A 49 4.02 -22.79 -8.65
N LYS A 50 5.04 -23.34 -9.34
CA LYS A 50 5.68 -22.74 -10.51
C LYS A 50 5.34 -23.49 -11.79
N ILE A 51 5.22 -22.77 -12.90
CA ILE A 51 5.05 -23.31 -14.26
C ILE A 51 6.26 -22.86 -15.07
N GLU A 52 7.14 -23.80 -15.38
CA GLU A 52 8.32 -23.55 -16.22
C GLU A 52 7.94 -23.47 -17.70
N ASN A 53 8.54 -22.54 -18.44
CA ASN A 53 8.24 -22.28 -19.85
C ASN A 53 6.74 -22.06 -20.09
N GLY A 54 6.11 -21.35 -19.17
CA GLY A 54 4.69 -21.04 -19.21
C GLY A 54 4.40 -19.73 -19.95
N SER A 55 3.12 -19.50 -20.18
CA SER A 55 2.59 -18.28 -20.81
C SER A 55 1.39 -17.79 -20.04
N VAL A 56 1.20 -16.46 -20.04
CA VAL A 56 0.04 -15.77 -19.49
C VAL A 56 -0.59 -14.94 -20.60
N LEU A 57 -1.84 -15.21 -20.92
CA LEU A 57 -2.62 -14.41 -21.85
C LEU A 57 -3.48 -13.41 -21.08
N ILE A 58 -3.28 -12.14 -21.37
CA ILE A 58 -4.02 -11.00 -20.80
C ILE A 58 -5.00 -10.49 -21.84
N SER A 59 -6.26 -10.33 -21.45
CA SER A 59 -7.31 -9.75 -22.30
C SER A 59 -8.37 -9.08 -21.45
N ASN A 60 -8.88 -7.92 -21.86
CA ASN A 60 -9.94 -7.19 -21.18
C ASN A 60 -9.70 -6.99 -19.68
N GLY A 61 -8.48 -6.66 -19.29
CA GLY A 61 -8.11 -6.44 -17.90
C GLY A 61 -7.89 -7.71 -17.07
N LYS A 62 -8.14 -8.90 -17.64
CA LYS A 62 -8.11 -10.19 -16.93
C LYS A 62 -7.01 -11.11 -17.46
N ILE A 63 -6.63 -12.06 -16.63
CA ILE A 63 -5.86 -13.24 -17.04
C ILE A 63 -6.82 -14.18 -17.74
N GLU A 64 -6.77 -14.21 -19.07
CA GLU A 64 -7.63 -15.07 -19.90
C GLU A 64 -7.20 -16.54 -19.82
N ALA A 65 -5.88 -16.78 -19.82
CA ALA A 65 -5.33 -18.13 -19.71
C ALA A 65 -3.93 -18.12 -19.08
N VAL A 66 -3.60 -19.22 -18.38
CA VAL A 66 -2.28 -19.51 -17.80
C VAL A 66 -1.92 -20.96 -18.11
N GLY A 67 -0.74 -21.20 -18.65
CA GLY A 67 -0.30 -22.57 -18.96
C GLY A 67 0.82 -22.60 -19.99
N LYS A 68 1.02 -23.75 -20.61
CA LYS A 68 1.98 -23.94 -21.70
C LYS A 68 1.26 -23.90 -23.06
N ASN A 69 1.98 -23.46 -24.09
CA ASN A 69 1.49 -23.51 -25.48
C ASN A 69 0.16 -22.77 -25.71
N ILE A 70 -0.01 -21.58 -25.11
CA ILE A 70 -1.19 -20.75 -25.33
C ILE A 70 -1.05 -20.07 -26.70
N PRO A 71 -2.04 -20.19 -27.60
CA PRO A 71 -1.99 -19.52 -28.89
C PRO A 71 -2.10 -18.01 -28.74
N ALA A 72 -1.27 -17.27 -29.46
CA ALA A 72 -1.26 -15.81 -29.40
C ALA A 72 -2.53 -15.17 -29.97
N GLY A 73 -3.07 -15.74 -31.05
CA GLY A 73 -4.16 -15.09 -31.78
C GLY A 73 -3.73 -13.71 -32.27
N ASP A 74 -4.50 -12.69 -31.90
CA ASP A 74 -4.25 -11.27 -32.17
C ASP A 74 -3.50 -10.54 -31.04
N ALA A 75 -3.03 -11.26 -29.99
CA ALA A 75 -2.33 -10.65 -28.87
C ALA A 75 -0.93 -10.17 -29.26
N GLU A 76 -0.52 -9.02 -28.70
CA GLU A 76 0.89 -8.60 -28.73
C GLU A 76 1.73 -9.62 -27.93
N VAL A 77 2.69 -10.25 -28.62
CA VAL A 77 3.56 -11.25 -28.02
C VAL A 77 4.75 -10.57 -27.36
N ILE A 78 4.96 -10.88 -26.08
CA ILE A 78 6.11 -10.43 -25.29
C ILE A 78 6.90 -11.67 -24.88
N ASP A 79 8.10 -11.83 -25.45
CA ASP A 79 8.99 -12.93 -25.10
C ASP A 79 9.61 -12.67 -23.72
N CYS A 80 9.34 -13.58 -22.78
CA CYS A 80 9.83 -13.54 -21.41
C CYS A 80 10.82 -14.69 -21.12
N THR A 81 11.51 -15.19 -22.14
CA THR A 81 12.52 -16.24 -21.98
C THR A 81 13.55 -15.84 -20.91
N GLY A 82 13.79 -16.73 -19.94
CA GLY A 82 14.70 -16.49 -18.82
C GLY A 82 14.18 -15.54 -17.74
N ASN A 83 12.94 -15.04 -17.88
CA ASN A 83 12.30 -14.16 -16.91
C ASN A 83 11.22 -14.91 -16.10
N TYR A 84 10.78 -14.25 -15.03
CA TYR A 84 9.76 -14.73 -14.11
C TYR A 84 8.54 -13.84 -14.17
N ILE A 85 7.34 -14.43 -14.04
CA ILE A 85 6.08 -13.70 -13.87
C ILE A 85 5.59 -13.91 -12.44
N TYR A 86 5.36 -12.81 -11.72
CA TYR A 86 4.80 -12.79 -10.37
C TYR A 86 3.50 -12.00 -10.33
N PRO A 87 2.57 -12.32 -9.40
CA PRO A 87 1.45 -11.42 -9.12
C PRO A 87 1.98 -10.10 -8.57
N GLY A 88 1.27 -9.02 -8.82
CA GLY A 88 1.60 -7.70 -8.29
C GLY A 88 1.66 -7.72 -6.77
N MET A 89 2.65 -7.02 -6.19
CA MET A 89 2.82 -6.92 -4.75
C MET A 89 1.91 -5.87 -4.14
N PHE A 90 1.41 -6.17 -2.94
CA PHE A 90 0.59 -5.29 -2.09
C PHE A 90 1.44 -4.68 -0.98
N ASP A 91 1.52 -3.37 -0.91
CA ASP A 91 1.91 -2.69 0.30
C ASP A 91 0.69 -2.52 1.21
N SER A 92 0.67 -3.27 2.30
CA SER A 92 -0.51 -3.33 3.19
C SER A 92 -0.67 -2.10 4.10
N GLY A 93 0.01 -1.01 3.82
CA GLY A 93 -0.14 0.27 4.52
C GLY A 93 0.96 1.26 4.18
N SER A 94 0.60 2.34 3.50
CA SER A 94 1.53 3.41 3.12
C SER A 94 0.83 4.76 3.10
N ARG A 95 1.63 5.82 2.90
CA ARG A 95 1.16 7.18 2.65
C ARG A 95 1.33 7.58 1.19
N LEU A 96 1.55 6.61 0.31
CA LEU A 96 1.75 6.83 -1.11
C LEU A 96 0.53 7.51 -1.72
N GLY A 97 0.77 8.63 -2.41
CA GLY A 97 -0.28 9.47 -2.96
C GLY A 97 -0.97 10.40 -1.97
N LEU A 98 -0.64 10.34 -0.67
CA LEU A 98 -1.17 11.21 0.39
C LEU A 98 -0.15 12.24 0.88
N VAL A 99 1.03 12.30 0.29
CA VAL A 99 2.07 13.28 0.60
C VAL A 99 3.02 13.41 -0.58
N GLU A 100 3.39 14.66 -0.90
CA GLU A 100 4.34 14.94 -1.98
C GLU A 100 5.71 15.36 -1.44
N VAL A 101 5.74 16.18 -0.39
CA VAL A 101 6.97 16.65 0.25
C VAL A 101 6.85 16.51 1.76
N ASN A 102 7.50 15.49 2.34
CA ASN A 102 7.39 15.17 3.77
C ASN A 102 7.70 16.33 4.73
N SER A 103 8.54 17.29 4.33
CA SER A 103 8.90 18.45 5.14
C SER A 103 7.92 19.63 5.02
N VAL A 104 6.90 19.52 4.16
CA VAL A 104 5.90 20.59 3.92
C VAL A 104 4.54 20.09 4.38
N GLN A 105 4.08 20.60 5.51
CA GLN A 105 2.85 20.15 6.17
C GLN A 105 1.62 20.27 5.27
N GLU A 106 1.55 21.29 4.44
CA GLU A 106 0.45 21.58 3.52
C GLU A 106 0.30 20.52 2.40
N THR A 107 1.29 19.65 2.25
CA THR A 107 1.25 18.52 1.29
C THR A 107 1.03 17.17 1.96
N GLN A 108 0.71 17.15 3.26
CA GLN A 108 0.50 15.94 4.06
C GLN A 108 -1.00 15.67 4.23
N ASP A 109 -1.63 15.11 3.20
CA ASP A 109 -3.08 14.85 3.16
C ASP A 109 -3.49 13.57 3.91
N TYR A 110 -2.58 12.99 4.69
CA TYR A 110 -2.85 11.83 5.53
C TYR A 110 -3.17 12.18 7.00
N VAL A 111 -3.09 13.46 7.37
CA VAL A 111 -3.35 13.95 8.74
C VAL A 111 -4.43 15.01 8.72
N GLU A 112 -5.49 14.80 9.49
CA GLU A 112 -6.56 15.76 9.72
C GLU A 112 -6.51 16.34 11.12
N ILE A 113 -7.08 17.54 11.27
CA ILE A 113 -7.22 18.21 12.57
C ILE A 113 -8.37 17.55 13.33
N GLY A 114 -8.08 17.01 14.49
CA GLY A 114 -9.08 16.39 15.37
C GLY A 114 -8.65 15.05 15.93
N LEU A 115 -9.33 14.64 16.99
CA LEU A 115 -9.09 13.36 17.64
C LEU A 115 -9.92 12.24 16.97
N VAL A 116 -11.08 12.59 16.42
CA VAL A 116 -12.09 11.65 15.92
C VAL A 116 -12.59 12.14 14.57
N THR A 117 -12.02 11.64 13.51
CA THR A 117 -12.33 12.00 12.12
C THR A 117 -12.51 10.76 11.22
N PRO A 118 -13.20 9.69 11.67
CA PRO A 118 -13.32 8.43 10.94
C PRO A 118 -14.00 8.58 9.56
N ASN A 119 -14.78 9.64 9.38
CA ASN A 119 -15.44 10.02 8.14
C ASN A 119 -14.49 10.54 7.05
N MET A 120 -13.28 10.98 7.42
CA MET A 120 -12.27 11.40 6.46
C MET A 120 -11.75 10.18 5.69
N GLN A 121 -11.88 10.23 4.37
CA GLN A 121 -11.61 9.11 3.47
C GLN A 121 -10.26 9.32 2.79
N ALA A 122 -9.24 8.52 3.10
CA ALA A 122 -7.93 8.63 2.46
C ALA A 122 -8.00 8.60 0.93
N ILE A 123 -8.94 7.82 0.36
CA ILE A 123 -9.07 7.72 -1.10
C ILE A 123 -9.39 9.05 -1.78
N VAL A 124 -10.11 9.96 -1.12
CA VAL A 124 -10.46 11.26 -1.70
C VAL A 124 -9.23 12.18 -1.77
N ALA A 125 -8.29 11.99 -0.85
CA ALA A 125 -7.05 12.75 -0.77
C ALA A 125 -5.91 12.17 -1.64
N VAL A 126 -6.08 10.97 -2.19
CA VAL A 126 -5.05 10.36 -3.06
C VAL A 126 -4.83 11.22 -4.29
N ASN A 127 -3.58 11.65 -4.51
CA ASN A 127 -3.13 12.30 -5.72
C ASN A 127 -2.72 11.24 -6.77
N PRO A 128 -3.52 10.98 -7.83
CA PRO A 128 -3.16 10.01 -8.86
C PRO A 128 -1.89 10.40 -9.64
N ASN A 129 -1.51 11.67 -9.58
CA ASN A 129 -0.36 12.24 -10.28
C ASN A 129 0.89 12.33 -9.41
N SER A 130 0.86 11.76 -8.21
CA SER A 130 2.02 11.72 -7.31
C SER A 130 3.25 11.14 -8.02
N ILE A 131 4.37 11.83 -7.89
CA ILE A 131 5.66 11.41 -8.46
C ILE A 131 6.11 10.05 -7.89
N ALA A 132 5.74 9.75 -6.65
CA ALA A 132 6.12 8.51 -5.99
C ALA A 132 5.40 7.27 -6.57
N ILE A 133 4.22 7.42 -7.19
CA ILE A 133 3.47 6.30 -7.78
C ILE A 133 4.27 5.60 -8.91
N PRO A 134 4.73 6.29 -9.99
CA PRO A 134 5.51 5.64 -11.02
C PRO A 134 6.87 5.12 -10.52
N VAL A 135 7.46 5.73 -9.48
CA VAL A 135 8.69 5.23 -8.85
C VAL A 135 8.43 3.91 -8.10
N THR A 136 7.27 3.78 -7.46
CA THR A 136 6.89 2.59 -6.69
C THR A 136 6.50 1.43 -7.60
N ARG A 137 5.65 1.65 -8.60
CA ARG A 137 5.15 0.55 -9.45
C ARG A 137 6.24 -0.15 -10.28
N VAL A 138 7.32 0.54 -10.63
CA VAL A 138 8.45 -0.09 -11.33
C VAL A 138 9.29 -1.03 -10.45
N SER A 139 9.00 -1.12 -9.15
CA SER A 139 9.56 -2.14 -8.26
C SER A 139 8.67 -3.38 -8.10
N GLY A 140 7.56 -3.46 -8.87
CA GLY A 140 6.60 -4.59 -8.81
C GLY A 140 5.51 -4.43 -7.75
N VAL A 141 5.48 -3.30 -7.02
CA VAL A 141 4.36 -2.95 -6.13
C VAL A 141 3.26 -2.34 -6.99
N THR A 142 2.11 -2.97 -7.01
CA THR A 142 0.99 -2.59 -7.88
C THR A 142 -0.20 -2.04 -7.13
N THR A 143 -0.28 -2.35 -5.85
CA THR A 143 -1.43 -2.05 -5.00
C THR A 143 -0.94 -1.60 -3.64
N THR A 144 -1.58 -0.61 -3.04
CA THR A 144 -1.26 -0.16 -1.68
C THR A 144 -2.50 0.20 -0.88
N LEU A 145 -2.45 0.03 0.44
CA LEU A 145 -3.44 0.57 1.35
C LEU A 145 -3.03 2.01 1.72
N ALA A 146 -3.71 2.99 1.15
CA ALA A 146 -3.55 4.40 1.51
C ALA A 146 -4.14 4.63 2.91
N THR A 147 -3.27 4.96 3.89
CA THR A 147 -3.62 4.94 5.30
C THR A 147 -3.49 6.33 5.92
N PRO A 148 -4.57 6.90 6.52
CA PRO A 148 -4.51 8.13 7.29
C PRO A 148 -3.81 7.92 8.64
N SER A 149 -3.36 8.99 9.26
CA SER A 149 -2.60 9.00 10.52
C SER A 149 -3.02 10.19 11.39
N GLY A 150 -2.64 10.19 12.66
CA GLY A 150 -3.03 11.25 13.63
C GLY A 150 -4.25 10.83 14.48
N GLY A 151 -4.61 11.60 15.49
CA GLY A 151 -5.80 11.37 16.32
C GLY A 151 -5.99 9.96 16.88
N LEU A 152 -7.18 9.69 17.43
CA LEU A 152 -7.61 8.37 17.89
C LEU A 152 -8.25 7.58 16.72
N PHE A 153 -9.15 8.24 15.99
CA PHE A 153 -9.76 7.74 14.75
C PHE A 153 -9.40 8.68 13.60
N PRO A 154 -8.23 8.54 12.96
CA PRO A 154 -7.72 9.53 12.00
C PRO A 154 -8.45 9.52 10.65
N GLY A 155 -9.22 8.48 10.33
CA GLY A 155 -9.93 8.37 9.07
C GLY A 155 -10.16 6.94 8.62
N THR A 156 -10.61 6.81 7.38
CA THR A 156 -10.85 5.54 6.70
C THR A 156 -9.78 5.33 5.63
N ALA A 157 -9.00 4.28 5.79
CA ALA A 157 -8.03 3.82 4.80
C ALA A 157 -8.73 3.15 3.60
N ALA A 158 -8.09 3.18 2.43
CA ALA A 158 -8.59 2.54 1.23
C ALA A 158 -7.48 1.84 0.44
N LEU A 159 -7.79 0.66 -0.09
CA LEU A 159 -6.91 -0.06 -1.00
C LEU A 159 -7.00 0.55 -2.39
N ILE A 160 -5.86 0.86 -2.99
CA ILE A 160 -5.76 1.47 -4.32
C ILE A 160 -4.79 0.71 -5.22
N ASN A 161 -5.12 0.58 -6.49
CA ASN A 161 -4.20 0.17 -7.54
C ASN A 161 -3.37 1.36 -7.99
N LEU A 162 -2.09 1.15 -8.28
CA LEU A 162 -1.16 2.22 -8.66
C LEU A 162 -1.26 2.60 -10.15
N ASN A 163 -2.48 2.56 -10.68
CA ASN A 163 -2.81 2.97 -12.05
C ASN A 163 -4.24 3.54 -12.06
N GLY A 164 -4.39 4.74 -12.62
CA GLY A 164 -5.67 5.45 -12.74
C GLY A 164 -5.45 6.96 -12.83
N TYR A 165 -6.47 7.68 -13.26
CA TYR A 165 -6.48 9.14 -13.36
C TYR A 165 -7.34 9.80 -12.28
N THR A 166 -8.17 9.02 -11.60
CA THR A 166 -9.02 9.47 -10.51
C THR A 166 -8.93 8.49 -9.35
N ALA A 167 -9.25 8.95 -8.14
CA ALA A 167 -9.31 8.12 -6.95
C ALA A 167 -10.25 6.90 -7.14
N ASP A 168 -11.40 7.11 -7.79
CA ASP A 168 -12.36 6.03 -8.05
C ASP A 168 -11.81 4.95 -8.99
N GLN A 169 -11.05 5.35 -10.03
CA GLN A 169 -10.40 4.40 -10.92
C GLN A 169 -9.29 3.60 -10.23
N MET A 170 -8.66 4.20 -9.21
CA MET A 170 -7.63 3.53 -8.43
C MET A 170 -8.19 2.63 -7.33
N TYR A 171 -9.45 2.79 -6.92
CA TYR A 171 -10.05 2.02 -5.84
C TYR A 171 -10.06 0.52 -6.10
N ALA A 172 -9.44 -0.25 -5.21
CA ALA A 172 -9.24 -1.69 -5.37
C ALA A 172 -10.19 -2.58 -4.55
N GLY A 173 -11.24 -2.00 -3.94
CA GLY A 173 -12.35 -2.78 -3.37
C GLY A 173 -12.31 -3.00 -1.85
N PHE A 174 -11.41 -2.33 -1.10
CA PHE A 174 -11.37 -2.43 0.37
C PHE A 174 -11.30 -1.07 1.03
N LYS A 175 -12.02 -0.92 2.16
CA LYS A 175 -11.91 0.19 3.10
C LYS A 175 -11.92 -0.32 4.53
N GLY A 176 -11.24 0.40 5.43
CA GLY A 176 -11.25 0.10 6.86
C GLY A 176 -11.00 1.36 7.68
N VAL A 177 -11.71 1.50 8.81
CA VAL A 177 -11.54 2.64 9.72
C VAL A 177 -10.30 2.43 10.56
N VAL A 178 -9.42 3.45 10.62
CA VAL A 178 -8.18 3.37 11.42
C VAL A 178 -8.49 3.75 12.87
N LEU A 179 -7.97 2.97 13.79
CA LEU A 179 -7.94 3.24 15.22
C LEU A 179 -6.49 3.21 15.70
N ASN A 180 -5.97 4.31 16.20
CA ASN A 180 -4.73 4.33 16.97
C ASN A 180 -5.04 3.91 18.40
N PHE A 181 -4.76 2.63 18.74
CA PHE A 181 -5.08 2.12 20.06
C PHE A 181 -4.26 2.84 21.15
N PRO A 182 -4.86 3.19 22.29
CA PRO A 182 -4.16 3.82 23.40
C PRO A 182 -2.89 3.07 23.78
N SER A 183 -1.77 3.77 23.93
CA SER A 183 -0.48 3.15 24.22
C SER A 183 0.09 3.62 25.54
N SER A 184 0.47 2.65 26.36
CA SER A 184 1.21 2.83 27.60
C SER A 184 2.73 2.74 27.41
N ALA A 185 3.20 2.56 26.17
CA ALA A 185 4.61 2.46 25.84
C ALA A 185 5.21 3.82 25.46
N ARG A 186 6.51 4.00 25.69
CA ARG A 186 7.25 5.15 25.18
C ARG A 186 7.26 5.13 23.65
N ARG A 187 6.97 6.29 23.03
CA ARG A 187 6.92 6.43 21.57
C ARG A 187 8.29 6.35 20.91
N SER A 188 9.33 6.75 21.63
CA SER A 188 10.72 6.71 21.17
C SER A 188 11.70 6.78 22.31
N THR A 189 12.99 6.51 22.05
CA THR A 189 14.09 6.69 23.03
C THR A 189 14.31 8.15 23.45
N TRP A 190 13.77 9.10 22.68
CA TRP A 190 13.82 10.54 22.96
C TRP A 190 12.60 11.04 23.73
N ASP A 191 11.62 10.19 24.00
CA ASP A 191 10.43 10.54 24.79
C ASP A 191 10.82 10.78 26.24
N ARG A 192 10.78 12.04 26.67
CA ARG A 192 11.20 12.50 27.99
C ARG A 192 10.08 12.53 29.04
N ARG A 193 8.85 12.14 28.65
CA ARG A 193 7.73 12.06 29.61
C ARG A 193 8.03 11.02 30.69
N SER A 194 7.54 11.28 31.92
CA SER A 194 7.60 10.27 32.97
C SER A 194 6.71 9.07 32.66
N ASP A 195 7.02 7.90 33.22
CA ASP A 195 6.18 6.72 33.05
C ASP A 195 4.76 6.95 33.62
N GLU A 196 4.65 7.79 34.67
CA GLU A 196 3.36 8.18 35.25
C GLU A 196 2.53 9.05 34.28
N ASP A 197 3.17 10.00 33.58
CA ASP A 197 2.48 10.84 32.58
C ASP A 197 2.02 10.01 31.39
N ILE A 198 2.88 9.09 30.90
CA ILE A 198 2.53 8.17 29.82
C ILE A 198 1.32 7.32 30.22
N LYS A 199 1.31 6.78 31.43
CA LYS A 199 0.20 5.98 31.96
C LYS A 199 -1.09 6.79 32.07
N LYS A 200 -1.03 8.01 32.63
CA LYS A 200 -2.19 8.93 32.71
C LYS A 200 -2.75 9.28 31.33
N GLU A 201 -1.88 9.53 30.35
CA GLU A 201 -2.31 9.78 28.98
C GLU A 201 -2.98 8.55 28.35
N ALA A 202 -2.42 7.36 28.57
CA ALA A 202 -3.01 6.10 28.09
C ALA A 202 -4.39 5.86 28.69
N GLU A 203 -4.55 6.00 30.02
CA GLU A 203 -5.82 5.87 30.73
C GLU A 203 -6.87 6.87 30.21
N LYS A 204 -6.47 8.12 29.97
CA LYS A 204 -7.34 9.15 29.39
C LYS A 204 -7.77 8.79 27.95
N ALA A 205 -6.84 8.28 27.15
CA ALA A 205 -7.12 7.88 25.78
C ALA A 205 -8.03 6.64 25.72
N GLU A 206 -7.83 5.67 26.63
CA GLU A 206 -8.68 4.49 26.75
C GLU A 206 -10.11 4.86 27.17
N LYS A 207 -10.26 5.76 28.13
CA LYS A 207 -11.57 6.29 28.53
C LYS A 207 -12.26 6.97 27.33
N ALA A 208 -11.54 7.83 26.60
CA ALA A 208 -12.08 8.49 25.41
C ALA A 208 -12.48 7.47 24.33
N LEU A 209 -11.67 6.43 24.10
CA LEU A 209 -12.00 5.34 23.17
C LEU A 209 -13.34 4.68 23.54
N ASN A 210 -13.51 4.31 24.80
CA ASN A 210 -14.72 3.64 25.27
C ASN A 210 -15.94 4.56 25.15
N GLU A 211 -15.84 5.83 25.55
CA GLU A 211 -16.93 6.82 25.43
C GLU A 211 -17.34 7.03 23.97
N ILE A 212 -16.39 7.15 23.06
CA ILE A 212 -16.68 7.31 21.61
C ILE A 212 -17.34 6.05 21.05
N TRP A 213 -16.82 4.87 21.43
CA TRP A 213 -17.37 3.60 20.99
C TRP A 213 -18.82 3.41 21.48
N ASP A 214 -19.10 3.67 22.74
CA ASP A 214 -20.43 3.53 23.31
C ASP A 214 -21.42 4.51 22.66
N ARG A 215 -20.97 5.73 22.32
CA ARG A 215 -21.75 6.68 21.50
C ARG A 215 -22.04 6.13 20.11
N ALA A 216 -21.06 5.51 19.44
CA ALA A 216 -21.24 4.91 18.11
C ALA A 216 -22.25 3.75 18.14
N VAL A 217 -22.20 2.91 19.18
CA VAL A 217 -23.18 1.82 19.40
C VAL A 217 -24.57 2.39 19.61
N THR A 218 -24.70 3.39 20.47
CA THR A 218 -26.00 4.07 20.73
C THR A 218 -26.54 4.71 19.44
N PHE A 219 -25.69 5.42 18.70
CA PHE A 219 -26.08 6.03 17.43
C PHE A 219 -26.55 4.98 16.41
N HIS A 220 -25.83 3.86 16.29
CA HIS A 220 -26.23 2.76 15.41
C HIS A 220 -27.61 2.20 15.77
N GLN A 221 -27.88 1.98 17.06
CA GLN A 221 -29.18 1.49 17.54
C GLN A 221 -30.31 2.49 17.27
N LEU A 222 -30.08 3.77 17.56
CA LEU A 222 -31.07 4.84 17.29
C LEU A 222 -31.37 4.96 15.79
N LYS A 223 -30.33 4.88 14.95
CA LYS A 223 -30.49 4.94 13.49
C LYS A 223 -31.27 3.77 12.92
N GLN A 224 -31.15 2.59 13.51
CA GLN A 224 -32.00 1.44 13.16
C GLN A 224 -33.45 1.61 13.57
N ALA A 225 -33.72 2.32 14.68
CA ALA A 225 -35.06 2.59 15.17
C ALA A 225 -35.72 3.80 14.45
N ASP A 226 -34.91 4.80 14.06
CA ASP A 226 -35.39 6.02 13.40
C ASP A 226 -34.40 6.43 12.29
N ALA A 227 -34.79 6.19 11.03
CA ALA A 227 -34.02 6.55 9.85
C ALA A 227 -33.92 8.08 9.61
N THR A 228 -34.73 8.89 10.32
CA THR A 228 -34.73 10.36 10.20
C THR A 228 -33.75 11.05 11.15
N LEU A 229 -32.96 10.28 11.92
CA LEU A 229 -31.97 10.81 12.83
C LEU A 229 -31.00 11.73 12.09
N ASP A 230 -30.62 12.84 12.73
CA ASP A 230 -29.68 13.80 12.19
C ASP A 230 -28.36 13.14 11.73
N TYR A 231 -27.77 13.70 10.68
CA TYR A 231 -26.51 13.21 10.11
C TYR A 231 -25.32 13.70 10.90
N TYR A 232 -24.60 12.76 11.54
CA TYR A 232 -23.33 12.98 12.24
C TYR A 232 -22.24 12.20 11.54
N PRO A 233 -21.41 12.83 10.68
CA PRO A 233 -20.44 12.14 9.80
C PRO A 233 -19.56 11.11 10.52
N GLU A 234 -19.03 11.48 11.70
CA GLU A 234 -18.15 10.62 12.49
C GLU A 234 -18.90 9.39 13.01
N MET A 235 -20.13 9.57 13.49
CA MET A 235 -20.93 8.48 14.02
C MET A 235 -21.49 7.58 12.91
N GLU A 236 -21.85 8.15 11.76
CA GLU A 236 -22.24 7.38 10.57
C GLU A 236 -21.12 6.41 10.13
N GLN A 237 -19.89 6.87 10.16
CA GLN A 237 -18.76 6.03 9.76
C GLN A 237 -18.45 4.96 10.81
N LEU A 238 -18.50 5.29 12.10
CA LEU A 238 -18.31 4.33 13.18
C LEU A 238 -19.47 3.33 13.27
N ALA A 239 -20.71 3.74 12.98
CA ALA A 239 -21.85 2.85 12.92
C ALA A 239 -21.68 1.70 11.92
N LYS A 240 -20.99 1.93 10.78
CA LYS A 240 -20.63 0.88 9.82
C LYS A 240 -19.68 -0.15 10.42
N VAL A 241 -18.79 0.30 11.31
CA VAL A 241 -17.89 -0.61 12.03
C VAL A 241 -18.67 -1.43 13.06
N VAL A 242 -19.57 -0.79 13.80
CA VAL A 242 -20.49 -1.47 14.75
C VAL A 242 -21.38 -2.50 14.03
N ALA A 243 -21.85 -2.18 12.83
CA ALA A 243 -22.62 -3.09 11.98
C ALA A 243 -21.80 -4.22 11.35
N GLY A 244 -20.44 -4.18 11.46
CA GLY A 244 -19.55 -5.15 10.83
C GLY A 244 -19.36 -4.99 9.33
N GLU A 245 -19.86 -3.89 8.74
CA GLU A 245 -19.70 -3.54 7.32
C GLU A 245 -18.26 -3.14 6.98
N LEU A 246 -17.60 -2.41 7.90
CA LEU A 246 -16.20 -2.02 7.78
C LEU A 246 -15.39 -2.62 8.94
N PRO A 247 -14.17 -3.13 8.67
CA PRO A 247 -13.27 -3.54 9.74
C PRO A 247 -12.59 -2.33 10.38
N LEU A 248 -12.13 -2.48 11.64
CA LEU A 248 -11.14 -1.62 12.26
C LEU A 248 -9.74 -2.05 11.87
N LEU A 249 -8.91 -1.10 11.49
CA LEU A 249 -7.46 -1.22 11.37
C LEU A 249 -6.84 -0.69 12.67
N VAL A 250 -6.48 -1.58 13.58
CA VAL A 250 -6.06 -1.23 14.95
C VAL A 250 -4.55 -1.11 15.00
N GLU A 251 -4.04 0.13 15.00
CA GLU A 251 -2.61 0.42 15.10
C GLU A 251 -2.14 0.24 16.54
N VAL A 252 -1.28 -0.75 16.77
CA VAL A 252 -0.75 -1.09 18.09
C VAL A 252 0.63 -1.75 17.95
N ASN A 253 1.60 -1.41 18.80
CA ASN A 253 2.99 -1.83 18.61
C ASN A 253 3.59 -2.58 19.80
N ALA A 254 3.37 -2.13 21.04
CA ALA A 254 3.94 -2.76 22.25
C ALA A 254 3.18 -4.03 22.62
N ALA A 255 3.89 -5.03 23.13
CA ALA A 255 3.30 -6.32 23.51
C ALA A 255 2.17 -6.20 24.55
N SER A 256 2.32 -5.31 25.56
CA SER A 256 1.28 -5.02 26.54
C SER A 256 0.01 -4.47 25.90
N ASP A 257 0.19 -3.50 25.00
CA ASP A 257 -0.92 -2.81 24.35
C ASP A 257 -1.62 -3.72 23.33
N ILE A 258 -0.86 -4.64 22.68
CA ILE A 258 -1.44 -5.68 21.80
C ILE A 258 -2.41 -6.57 22.58
N LEU A 259 -2.04 -6.99 23.80
CA LEU A 259 -2.92 -7.82 24.64
C LEU A 259 -4.20 -7.06 25.00
N LEU A 260 -4.09 -5.79 25.43
CA LEU A 260 -5.24 -4.95 25.74
C LEU A 260 -6.14 -4.72 24.51
N ALA A 261 -5.53 -4.50 23.34
CA ALA A 261 -6.27 -4.35 22.10
C ALA A 261 -7.04 -5.63 21.73
N LEU A 262 -6.43 -6.81 21.89
CA LEU A 262 -7.09 -8.09 21.65
C LEU A 262 -8.29 -8.30 22.59
N GLU A 263 -8.14 -7.99 23.88
CA GLU A 263 -9.22 -8.07 24.86
C GLU A 263 -10.36 -7.09 24.52
N TRP A 264 -10.01 -5.84 24.15
CA TRP A 264 -11.00 -4.83 23.76
C TRP A 264 -11.77 -5.25 22.50
N ILE A 265 -11.07 -5.72 21.46
CA ILE A 265 -11.67 -6.20 20.20
C ILE A 265 -12.64 -7.35 20.47
N GLN A 266 -12.24 -8.30 21.32
CA GLN A 266 -13.06 -9.44 21.69
C GLN A 266 -14.30 -8.99 22.48
N ALA A 267 -14.12 -8.12 23.48
CA ALA A 267 -15.22 -7.60 24.32
C ALA A 267 -16.26 -6.80 23.48
N LYS A 268 -15.78 -5.99 22.53
CA LYS A 268 -16.66 -5.18 21.66
C LYS A 268 -17.15 -5.95 20.42
N LYS A 269 -16.67 -7.19 20.19
CA LYS A 269 -17.03 -8.07 19.05
C LYS A 269 -16.79 -7.40 17.68
N VAL A 270 -15.71 -6.68 17.56
CA VAL A 270 -15.37 -5.89 16.35
C VAL A 270 -14.61 -6.74 15.35
N LYS A 271 -14.95 -6.62 14.06
CA LYS A 271 -14.12 -7.14 12.98
C LYS A 271 -12.87 -6.26 12.85
N ALA A 272 -11.69 -6.82 13.10
CA ALA A 272 -10.45 -6.06 13.17
C ALA A 272 -9.29 -6.69 12.40
N ILE A 273 -8.35 -5.85 12.05
CA ILE A 273 -7.01 -6.18 11.56
C ILE A 273 -6.04 -5.42 12.44
N LEU A 274 -5.07 -6.09 13.07
CA LEU A 274 -4.02 -5.41 13.81
C LEU A 274 -3.00 -4.81 12.84
N THR A 275 -2.55 -3.58 13.10
CA THR A 275 -1.53 -2.92 12.28
C THR A 275 -0.35 -2.46 13.14
N GLY A 276 0.85 -2.39 12.54
CA GLY A 276 2.11 -2.13 13.25
C GLY A 276 2.69 -3.40 13.87
N VAL A 277 2.23 -3.75 15.05
CA VAL A 277 2.54 -5.01 15.76
C VAL A 277 4.05 -5.27 15.86
N ALA A 278 4.82 -4.23 16.19
CA ALA A 278 6.28 -4.28 16.20
C ALA A 278 6.85 -5.28 17.23
N GLU A 279 6.16 -5.49 18.36
CA GLU A 279 6.49 -6.49 19.37
C GLU A 279 5.60 -7.75 19.32
N GLY A 280 4.94 -8.00 18.20
CA GLY A 280 4.03 -9.15 18.01
C GLY A 280 4.69 -10.50 18.30
N TRP A 281 5.99 -10.62 18.03
CA TRP A 281 6.77 -11.82 18.31
C TRP A 281 6.80 -12.23 19.81
N ARG A 282 6.52 -11.31 20.73
CA ARG A 282 6.48 -11.57 22.16
C ARG A 282 5.17 -12.21 22.62
N VAL A 283 4.11 -12.00 21.85
CA VAL A 283 2.73 -12.42 22.16
C VAL A 283 2.07 -13.16 20.98
N ALA A 284 2.91 -13.76 20.13
CA ALA A 284 2.47 -14.37 18.87
C ALA A 284 1.43 -15.49 19.05
N ASP A 285 1.52 -16.25 20.14
CA ASP A 285 0.55 -17.28 20.51
C ASP A 285 -0.84 -16.69 20.81
N LYS A 286 -0.90 -15.53 21.47
CA LYS A 286 -2.15 -14.84 21.78
C LYS A 286 -2.79 -14.25 20.53
N ILE A 287 -1.96 -13.65 19.66
CA ILE A 287 -2.44 -13.16 18.37
C ILE A 287 -2.97 -14.33 17.51
N ALA A 288 -2.25 -15.44 17.43
CA ALA A 288 -2.69 -16.62 16.70
C ALA A 288 -4.01 -17.18 17.22
N ALA A 289 -4.17 -17.26 18.56
CA ALA A 289 -5.40 -17.72 19.19
C ALA A 289 -6.62 -16.83 18.87
N SER A 290 -6.42 -15.52 18.67
CA SER A 290 -7.48 -14.57 18.31
C SER A 290 -7.95 -14.72 16.87
N LYS A 291 -7.16 -15.34 15.97
CA LYS A 291 -7.38 -15.43 14.52
C LYS A 291 -7.47 -14.09 13.81
N ILE A 292 -7.07 -13.00 14.46
CA ILE A 292 -7.03 -11.66 13.87
C ILE A 292 -5.79 -11.56 12.98
N PRO A 293 -5.91 -11.16 11.70
CA PRO A 293 -4.77 -10.98 10.83
C PRO A 293 -3.94 -9.76 11.22
N VAL A 294 -2.66 -9.78 10.85
CA VAL A 294 -1.68 -8.77 11.23
C VAL A 294 -1.04 -8.13 10.00
N ILE A 295 -1.08 -6.81 9.95
CA ILE A 295 -0.27 -5.99 9.06
C ILE A 295 0.95 -5.50 9.86
N THR A 296 2.16 -5.96 9.54
CA THR A 296 3.38 -5.56 10.25
C THR A 296 4.37 -4.84 9.35
N GLY A 297 5.23 -4.03 9.94
CA GLY A 297 6.27 -3.27 9.25
C GLY A 297 6.27 -1.76 9.59
N PRO A 298 7.30 -1.03 9.13
CA PRO A 298 8.37 -1.49 8.23
C PRO A 298 9.28 -2.54 8.88
N ILE A 299 9.72 -3.52 8.08
CA ILE A 299 10.64 -4.56 8.56
C ILE A 299 12.06 -4.00 8.67
N LEU A 300 12.44 -3.16 7.70
CA LEU A 300 13.69 -2.40 7.70
C LEU A 300 13.63 -1.26 8.72
N SER A 301 13.58 -1.61 9.99
CA SER A 301 13.50 -0.66 11.10
C SER A 301 14.38 -1.10 12.28
N ILE A 302 14.71 -0.14 13.13
CA ILE A 302 15.40 -0.43 14.40
C ILE A 302 14.44 -1.10 15.39
N PRO A 303 14.94 -1.87 16.36
CA PRO A 303 14.12 -2.45 17.42
C PRO A 303 13.39 -1.39 18.26
N THR A 304 12.22 -1.75 18.79
CA THR A 304 11.42 -0.85 19.64
C THR A 304 12.04 -0.60 21.01
N ARG A 305 12.83 -1.56 21.53
CA ARG A 305 13.54 -1.45 22.81
C ARG A 305 15.03 -1.55 22.62
N ASN A 306 15.79 -0.74 23.35
CA ASN A 306 17.26 -0.76 23.33
C ASN A 306 17.84 -2.12 23.79
N SER A 307 17.10 -2.88 24.57
CA SER A 307 17.49 -4.21 25.06
C SER A 307 17.27 -5.33 24.04
N ASP A 308 16.54 -5.05 22.96
CA ASP A 308 16.23 -6.04 21.95
C ASP A 308 17.44 -6.25 21.02
N ARG A 309 17.53 -7.45 20.46
CA ARG A 309 18.51 -7.74 19.43
C ARG A 309 18.25 -6.85 18.22
N PHE A 310 19.30 -6.48 17.50
CA PHE A 310 19.23 -5.62 16.30
C PHE A 310 18.28 -6.17 15.22
N ASP A 311 18.10 -7.49 15.18
CA ASP A 311 17.29 -8.21 14.19
C ASP A 311 15.83 -8.45 14.65
N ALA A 312 15.42 -7.89 15.79
CA ALA A 312 14.08 -8.12 16.34
C ALA A 312 12.98 -7.76 15.33
N SER A 313 13.10 -6.63 14.64
CA SER A 313 12.13 -6.21 13.62
C SER A 313 12.12 -7.15 12.42
N TYR A 314 13.29 -7.68 12.01
CA TYR A 314 13.41 -8.59 10.86
C TYR A 314 12.84 -9.98 11.15
N THR A 315 13.00 -10.47 12.40
CA THR A 315 12.50 -11.79 12.83
C THR A 315 11.03 -11.80 13.22
N ASN A 316 10.45 -10.63 13.55
CA ASN A 316 9.07 -10.48 14.03
C ASN A 316 8.03 -11.16 13.13
N PRO A 317 7.95 -10.87 11.80
CA PRO A 317 6.93 -11.47 10.94
C PRO A 317 7.06 -12.99 10.85
N GLY A 318 8.29 -13.51 10.78
CA GLY A 318 8.54 -14.95 10.73
C GLY A 318 8.15 -15.68 12.02
N LYS A 319 8.35 -15.07 13.20
CA LYS A 319 7.92 -15.65 14.49
C LYS A 319 6.40 -15.69 14.58
N MET A 320 5.70 -14.63 14.18
CA MET A 320 4.24 -14.59 14.15
C MET A 320 3.67 -15.61 13.15
N ALA A 321 4.21 -15.68 11.95
CA ALA A 321 3.77 -16.65 10.94
C ALA A 321 3.94 -18.10 11.41
N LYS A 322 5.07 -18.43 12.06
CA LYS A 322 5.31 -19.75 12.66
C LYS A 322 4.34 -20.11 13.78
N ALA A 323 3.84 -19.11 14.52
CA ALA A 323 2.80 -19.30 15.52
C ALA A 323 1.39 -19.46 14.91
N GLY A 324 1.23 -19.34 13.60
CA GLY A 324 -0.04 -19.48 12.89
C GLY A 324 -0.79 -18.17 12.64
N VAL A 325 -0.15 -17.03 12.85
CA VAL A 325 -0.73 -15.72 12.52
C VAL A 325 -0.71 -15.50 11.02
N LYS A 326 -1.82 -15.04 10.43
CA LYS A 326 -1.85 -14.54 9.05
C LYS A 326 -1.17 -13.18 9.01
N VAL A 327 0.07 -13.14 8.49
CA VAL A 327 0.91 -11.95 8.43
C VAL A 327 0.92 -11.38 7.04
N VAL A 328 0.79 -10.05 6.93
CA VAL A 328 1.05 -9.26 5.73
C VAL A 328 2.01 -8.11 6.05
N ILE A 329 2.71 -7.59 5.05
CA ILE A 329 3.80 -6.63 5.23
C ILE A 329 3.42 -5.28 4.64
N ARG A 330 3.81 -4.20 5.37
CA ARG A 330 3.68 -2.82 4.92
C ARG A 330 5.02 -2.08 4.95
N SER A 331 5.15 -1.03 4.15
CA SER A 331 6.28 -0.09 4.23
C SER A 331 6.06 1.00 5.27
N ASN A 332 4.82 1.39 5.52
CA ASN A 332 4.40 2.51 6.39
C ASN A 332 5.07 3.86 6.01
N ASP A 333 5.32 4.05 4.74
CA ASP A 333 6.06 5.21 4.20
C ASP A 333 5.41 5.64 2.87
N ALA A 334 5.80 6.77 2.32
CA ALA A 334 5.39 7.22 0.99
C ALA A 334 6.49 6.91 -0.05
N GLU A 335 7.70 7.45 0.15
CA GLU A 335 8.81 7.30 -0.80
C GLU A 335 9.41 5.89 -0.77
N ASN A 336 9.49 5.28 0.42
CA ASN A 336 10.08 3.96 0.63
C ASN A 336 9.11 2.80 0.36
N THR A 337 7.88 3.07 -0.10
CA THR A 337 6.94 2.04 -0.59
C THR A 337 7.59 1.17 -1.68
N ARG A 338 8.45 1.75 -2.52
CA ARG A 338 9.27 1.03 -3.50
C ARG A 338 10.20 -0.03 -2.89
N ASN A 339 10.52 0.07 -1.61
CA ASN A 339 11.39 -0.87 -0.88
C ASN A 339 10.60 -2.04 -0.24
N LEU A 340 9.30 -2.17 -0.53
CA LEU A 340 8.49 -3.29 -0.04
C LEU A 340 9.12 -4.66 -0.36
N PRO A 341 9.65 -4.92 -1.59
CA PRO A 341 10.29 -6.20 -1.89
C PRO A 341 11.45 -6.52 -0.94
N PHE A 342 12.23 -5.51 -0.54
CA PHE A 342 13.35 -5.68 0.38
C PHE A 342 12.88 -5.88 1.83
N ASN A 343 11.78 -5.23 2.26
CA ASN A 343 11.14 -5.54 3.53
C ASN A 343 10.74 -7.02 3.60
N ALA A 344 10.10 -7.55 2.55
CA ALA A 344 9.74 -8.96 2.46
C ALA A 344 10.98 -9.87 2.38
N GLY A 345 12.02 -9.46 1.64
CA GLY A 345 13.29 -10.18 1.52
C GLY A 345 14.03 -10.33 2.86
N PHE A 346 14.08 -9.26 3.66
CA PHE A 346 14.64 -9.33 5.01
C PHE A 346 13.80 -10.23 5.93
N ALA A 347 12.48 -10.13 5.91
CA ALA A 347 11.62 -11.06 6.64
C ALA A 347 11.88 -12.52 6.23
N ALA A 348 12.05 -12.78 4.94
CA ALA A 348 12.38 -14.11 4.41
C ALA A 348 13.72 -14.63 4.94
N ALA A 349 14.77 -13.80 4.86
CA ALA A 349 16.14 -14.14 5.27
C ALA A 349 16.23 -14.38 6.80
N TYR A 350 15.43 -13.66 7.59
CA TYR A 350 15.44 -13.74 9.05
C TYR A 350 14.36 -14.68 9.61
N GLY A 351 13.95 -15.67 8.83
CA GLY A 351 13.26 -16.84 9.34
C GLY A 351 11.79 -16.99 8.95
N MET A 352 11.22 -16.08 8.17
CA MET A 352 9.88 -16.26 7.58
C MET A 352 9.91 -17.28 6.42
N GLY A 353 11.01 -17.27 5.64
CA GLY A 353 11.15 -18.06 4.43
C GLY A 353 10.57 -17.36 3.19
N LYS A 354 11.13 -17.66 2.01
CA LYS A 354 10.80 -16.94 0.77
C LYS A 354 9.35 -17.08 0.35
N GLU A 355 8.79 -18.29 0.45
CA GLU A 355 7.41 -18.56 0.04
C GLU A 355 6.40 -17.81 0.91
N GLU A 356 6.56 -17.86 2.23
CA GLU A 356 5.67 -17.12 3.15
C GLU A 356 5.83 -15.60 3.03
N ALA A 357 7.05 -15.10 2.83
CA ALA A 357 7.27 -13.68 2.59
C ALA A 357 6.63 -13.20 1.27
N LEU A 358 6.67 -14.03 0.21
CA LEU A 358 5.98 -13.74 -1.04
C LEU A 358 4.46 -13.73 -0.85
N LYS A 359 3.91 -14.72 -0.15
CA LYS A 359 2.48 -14.74 0.20
C LYS A 359 2.08 -13.50 1.01
N ALA A 360 2.93 -13.06 1.95
CA ALA A 360 2.66 -11.91 2.81
C ALA A 360 2.53 -10.57 2.06
N VAL A 361 3.11 -10.47 0.87
CA VAL A 361 3.00 -9.28 0.00
C VAL A 361 2.15 -9.55 -1.25
N THR A 362 1.44 -10.68 -1.32
CA THR A 362 0.58 -11.05 -2.46
C THR A 362 -0.75 -11.62 -1.97
N ILE A 363 -0.91 -12.95 -1.98
CA ILE A 363 -2.19 -13.62 -1.70
C ILE A 363 -2.69 -13.39 -0.27
N ASN A 364 -1.82 -13.41 0.77
CA ASN A 364 -2.27 -13.15 2.13
C ASN A 364 -2.84 -11.74 2.28
N ALA A 365 -2.21 -10.73 1.63
CA ALA A 365 -2.73 -9.37 1.62
C ALA A 365 -4.08 -9.30 0.90
N ALA A 366 -4.21 -9.95 -0.26
CA ALA A 366 -5.48 -10.02 -0.99
C ALA A 366 -6.59 -10.69 -0.17
N GLU A 367 -6.28 -11.75 0.60
CA GLU A 367 -7.23 -12.41 1.51
C GLU A 367 -7.62 -11.50 2.69
N VAL A 368 -6.66 -10.80 3.31
CA VAL A 368 -6.91 -9.88 4.42
C VAL A 368 -7.82 -8.72 4.00
N PHE A 369 -7.66 -8.25 2.77
CA PHE A 369 -8.49 -7.18 2.22
C PHE A 369 -9.74 -7.67 1.50
N GLY A 370 -9.99 -8.98 1.45
CA GLY A 370 -11.20 -9.55 0.85
C GLY A 370 -11.26 -9.40 -0.68
N VAL A 371 -10.11 -9.35 -1.36
CA VAL A 371 -9.98 -9.22 -2.82
C VAL A 371 -9.26 -10.40 -3.47
N ALA A 372 -9.09 -11.51 -2.74
CA ALA A 372 -8.34 -12.69 -3.19
C ALA A 372 -9.02 -13.44 -4.35
N ASP A 373 -10.31 -13.23 -4.55
CA ASP A 373 -11.06 -13.73 -5.72
C ASP A 373 -10.60 -13.09 -7.03
N ARG A 374 -10.06 -11.87 -6.94
CA ARG A 374 -9.64 -11.07 -8.10
C ARG A 374 -8.13 -10.90 -8.22
N MET A 375 -7.37 -10.86 -7.12
CA MET A 375 -5.97 -10.43 -7.08
C MET A 375 -5.10 -11.36 -6.21
N GLY A 376 -3.78 -11.15 -6.20
CA GLY A 376 -2.83 -11.77 -5.28
C GLY A 376 -2.22 -13.10 -5.76
N SER A 377 -2.65 -13.64 -6.90
CA SER A 377 -2.08 -14.85 -7.53
C SER A 377 -2.24 -14.82 -9.03
N ILE A 378 -1.45 -15.62 -9.76
CA ILE A 378 -1.58 -15.79 -11.21
C ILE A 378 -2.53 -16.95 -11.49
N GLU A 379 -3.80 -16.62 -11.74
CA GLU A 379 -4.84 -17.60 -12.04
C GLU A 379 -5.82 -17.05 -13.09
N GLN A 380 -6.34 -17.96 -13.92
CA GLN A 380 -7.36 -17.60 -14.93
C GLN A 380 -8.57 -16.94 -14.26
N GLY A 381 -9.07 -15.87 -14.88
CA GLY A 381 -10.23 -15.10 -14.44
C GLY A 381 -9.90 -13.96 -13.47
N LYS A 382 -8.72 -13.96 -12.84
CA LYS A 382 -8.28 -12.84 -11.98
C LYS A 382 -7.87 -11.61 -12.79
N ASP A 383 -7.84 -10.48 -12.13
CA ASP A 383 -7.34 -9.23 -12.70
C ASP A 383 -5.88 -9.40 -13.11
N ALA A 384 -5.54 -8.92 -14.30
CA ALA A 384 -4.17 -9.00 -14.80
C ALA A 384 -3.29 -7.93 -14.14
N THR A 385 -3.07 -8.10 -12.83
CA THR A 385 -2.19 -7.28 -12.00
C THR A 385 -0.97 -8.12 -11.64
N LEU A 386 0.11 -7.94 -12.41
CA LEU A 386 1.30 -8.79 -12.38
C LEU A 386 2.54 -8.05 -12.89
N PHE A 387 3.72 -8.62 -12.64
CA PHE A 387 4.95 -8.08 -13.20
C PHE A 387 5.88 -9.17 -13.72
N VAL A 388 6.77 -8.78 -14.63
CA VAL A 388 7.84 -9.62 -15.21
C VAL A 388 9.18 -9.15 -14.66
N SER A 389 9.97 -10.06 -14.13
CA SER A 389 11.29 -9.78 -13.53
C SER A 389 12.39 -10.70 -14.06
N THR A 390 13.65 -10.25 -13.98
CA THR A 390 14.83 -11.06 -14.35
C THR A 390 15.19 -12.12 -13.31
N GLY A 391 14.53 -12.14 -12.15
CA GLY A 391 14.84 -13.05 -11.05
C GLY A 391 13.90 -12.88 -9.87
N ASP A 392 14.36 -13.29 -8.70
CA ASP A 392 13.65 -13.12 -7.43
C ASP A 392 13.50 -11.63 -7.11
N PRO A 393 12.27 -11.10 -6.91
CA PRO A 393 12.04 -9.68 -6.64
C PRO A 393 12.64 -9.20 -5.31
N PHE A 394 13.01 -10.10 -4.42
CA PHE A 394 13.64 -9.77 -3.14
C PHE A 394 15.15 -9.51 -3.25
N GLU A 395 15.74 -9.82 -4.40
CA GLU A 395 17.15 -9.60 -4.66
C GLU A 395 17.41 -8.25 -5.33
N THR A 396 18.38 -7.47 -4.82
CA THR A 396 18.67 -6.11 -5.30
C THR A 396 19.13 -6.05 -6.77
N LYS A 397 19.72 -7.13 -7.28
CA LYS A 397 20.15 -7.26 -8.68
C LYS A 397 19.01 -7.51 -9.66
N THR A 398 17.83 -7.90 -9.17
CA THR A 398 16.67 -8.20 -10.01
C THR A 398 16.10 -6.93 -10.61
N GLN A 399 15.81 -6.98 -11.91
CA GLN A 399 15.19 -5.90 -12.64
C GLN A 399 13.75 -6.26 -12.99
N ILE A 400 12.82 -5.34 -12.77
CA ILE A 400 11.44 -5.45 -13.25
C ILE A 400 11.41 -4.96 -14.70
N ARG A 401 10.92 -5.81 -15.61
CA ARG A 401 10.90 -5.54 -17.07
C ARG A 401 9.56 -4.99 -17.52
N HIS A 402 8.47 -5.56 -17.02
CA HIS A 402 7.12 -5.16 -17.36
C HIS A 402 6.25 -5.21 -16.11
N VAL A 403 5.31 -4.28 -16.03
CA VAL A 403 4.27 -4.25 -15.00
C VAL A 403 2.91 -4.08 -15.69
N PHE A 404 1.96 -4.87 -15.25
CA PHE A 404 0.56 -4.80 -15.67
C PHE A 404 -0.29 -4.56 -14.43
N ILE A 405 -1.21 -3.62 -14.52
CA ILE A 405 -2.19 -3.30 -13.45
C ILE A 405 -3.55 -3.25 -14.12
N ASP A 406 -4.47 -4.12 -13.69
CA ASP A 406 -5.80 -4.30 -14.30
C ASP A 406 -5.74 -4.48 -15.82
N GLY A 407 -4.71 -5.23 -16.29
CA GLY A 407 -4.45 -5.49 -17.69
C GLY A 407 -3.79 -4.34 -18.48
N TYR A 408 -3.62 -3.18 -17.86
CA TYR A 408 -2.88 -2.08 -18.48
C TYR A 408 -1.38 -2.29 -18.33
N ARG A 409 -0.66 -2.35 -19.43
CA ARG A 409 0.80 -2.30 -19.43
C ARG A 409 1.26 -0.90 -19.05
N VAL A 410 1.80 -0.73 -17.85
CA VAL A 410 2.24 0.59 -17.37
C VAL A 410 3.65 0.92 -17.85
N PRO A 411 3.96 2.21 -18.08
CA PRO A 411 5.30 2.65 -18.45
C PRO A 411 6.32 2.31 -17.35
N MET A 412 7.50 1.84 -17.77
CA MET A 412 8.63 1.55 -16.88
C MET A 412 9.55 2.76 -16.67
N SER A 413 9.16 3.94 -17.15
CA SER A 413 9.87 5.21 -16.94
C SER A 413 9.29 5.96 -15.74
N ASN A 414 10.15 6.67 -15.02
CA ASN A 414 9.78 7.57 -13.94
C ASN A 414 10.76 8.74 -13.85
N ARG A 415 10.48 9.72 -12.98
CA ARG A 415 11.32 10.91 -12.83
C ARG A 415 12.78 10.58 -12.44
N HIS A 416 13.00 9.57 -11.60
CA HIS A 416 14.35 9.18 -11.19
C HIS A 416 15.17 8.64 -12.37
N ILE A 417 14.57 7.79 -13.20
CA ILE A 417 15.22 7.24 -14.41
C ILE A 417 15.54 8.37 -15.40
N LYS A 418 14.59 9.28 -15.63
CA LYS A 418 14.80 10.43 -16.54
C LYS A 418 15.93 11.33 -16.05
N LEU A 419 15.94 11.68 -14.77
CA LEU A 419 17.02 12.48 -14.18
C LEU A 419 18.36 11.77 -14.25
N TYR A 420 18.40 10.46 -13.99
CA TYR A 420 19.62 9.67 -14.11
C TYR A 420 20.19 9.73 -15.54
N GLN A 421 19.34 9.53 -16.56
CA GLN A 421 19.74 9.65 -17.97
C GLN A 421 20.23 11.06 -18.29
N GLU A 422 19.51 12.10 -17.87
CA GLU A 422 19.93 13.50 -18.04
C GLU A 422 21.31 13.77 -17.40
N PHE A 423 21.59 13.23 -16.20
CA PHE A 423 22.87 13.40 -15.55
C PHE A 423 24.01 12.65 -16.26
N LEU A 424 23.74 11.50 -16.87
CA LEU A 424 24.72 10.78 -17.67
C LEU A 424 25.13 11.59 -18.91
N GLU A 425 24.22 12.34 -19.51
CA GLU A 425 24.43 13.13 -20.74
C GLU A 425 25.07 14.50 -20.45
N ARG A 426 25.09 14.97 -19.18
CA ARG A 426 25.68 16.29 -18.82
C ARG A 426 27.20 16.31 -19.07
N SER A 427 27.71 17.43 -19.63
CA SER A 427 29.16 17.64 -19.77
C SER A 427 29.76 18.05 -18.41
N PRO A 428 30.88 17.42 -17.93
CA PRO A 428 31.73 16.46 -18.66
C PRO A 428 31.21 15.02 -18.78
N GLY A 429 29.99 14.72 -18.33
CA GLY A 429 29.42 13.39 -18.35
C GLY A 429 30.07 12.39 -17.39
N LEU A 430 29.31 11.36 -17.00
CA LEU A 430 29.90 10.18 -16.34
C LEU A 430 30.46 9.28 -17.45
N LYS A 431 31.71 8.89 -17.35
CA LYS A 431 32.28 7.86 -18.23
C LYS A 431 31.64 6.53 -17.84
N GLU A 432 31.02 5.86 -18.79
CA GLU A 432 30.67 4.45 -18.64
C GLU A 432 31.98 3.66 -18.44
N ASN A 433 32.08 2.97 -17.30
CA ASN A 433 33.19 2.06 -17.00
C ASN A 433 32.89 0.68 -17.58
#